data_c65f4bfc3823140fc8b4b067ebefb383
#
_entry.id   c65f4bfc3823140fc8b4b067ebefb383
#
_cell.length_a   1.000
_cell.length_b   1.000
_cell.length_c   1.000
_cell.angle_alpha   90.00
_cell.angle_beta   90.00
_cell.angle_gamma   90.00
#
_symmetry.space_group_name_H-M   'P 1'
#
loop_
_entity.id
_entity.type
_entity.pdbx_description
1 polymer ?
#
loop_
_entity_poly.entity_id
_entity_poly.type
_entity_poly.pdbx_seq_one_letter_code
_entity_poly.pdbx_strand_id
1 'polypeptide(L)'
;MKRLLGMLLVGVSYLTLSAAAQAQFGPPNGRYRPEAVSALIDRVHEDLNRGYDAWHLKHGDRDRLTHAERQLRDFAKHWRNGKFDEGNLDGAIGAIQHVLDDNHLQGRERDALWNDVEELRRMREAYNRHEIGYR
;
A
#
# COMPACT_ATOMS: atom_id res chain seq x y z
N MET A 1 -16.20 -65.72 -31.48
CA MET A 1 -14.79 -65.33 -31.72
C MET A 1 -14.61 -63.89 -31.53
N LYS A 2 -13.97 -63.50 -30.44
CA LYS A 2 -12.79 -62.64 -30.38
C LYS A 2 -12.97 -61.24 -31.08
N ARG A 3 -12.93 -60.13 -30.43
CA ARG A 3 -11.80 -59.49 -29.69
C ARG A 3 -12.26 -58.30 -28.93
N LEU A 4 -11.86 -58.25 -27.73
CA LEU A 4 -11.75 -57.04 -26.89
C LEU A 4 -10.90 -55.97 -27.60
N LEU A 5 -11.36 -54.73 -27.62
CA LEU A 5 -10.50 -53.60 -27.81
C LEU A 5 -10.81 -52.58 -26.71
N GLY A 6 -9.92 -52.55 -25.74
CA GLY A 6 -9.98 -51.61 -24.66
C GLY A 6 -9.70 -50.22 -25.19
N MET A 7 -10.59 -49.29 -24.85
CA MET A 7 -10.40 -47.89 -25.12
C MET A 7 -9.89 -47.24 -23.84
N LEU A 8 -8.59 -46.94 -23.87
CA LEU A 8 -7.86 -46.28 -22.84
C LEU A 8 -8.28 -44.80 -22.87
N LEU A 9 -9.11 -44.39 -21.94
CA LEU A 9 -9.44 -42.99 -21.72
C LEU A 9 -8.29 -42.33 -20.94
N VAL A 10 -7.42 -41.68 -21.68
CA VAL A 10 -6.41 -40.80 -21.10
C VAL A 10 -7.13 -39.52 -20.62
N GLY A 11 -7.44 -39.51 -19.35
CA GLY A 11 -7.91 -38.29 -18.67
C GLY A 11 -6.77 -37.28 -18.54
N VAL A 12 -6.73 -36.32 -19.44
CA VAL A 12 -5.86 -35.16 -19.28
C VAL A 12 -6.48 -34.26 -18.23
N SER A 13 -6.06 -34.43 -16.99
CA SER A 13 -6.36 -33.50 -15.91
C SER A 13 -5.60 -32.21 -16.17
N TYR A 14 -6.30 -31.21 -16.70
CA TYR A 14 -5.82 -29.85 -16.70
C TYR A 14 -5.85 -29.35 -15.25
N LEU A 15 -4.73 -29.49 -14.56
CA LEU A 15 -4.43 -28.72 -13.38
C LEU A 15 -4.25 -27.25 -13.81
N THR A 16 -5.35 -26.51 -13.82
CA THR A 16 -5.29 -25.07 -13.83
C THR A 16 -4.67 -24.65 -12.50
N LEU A 17 -3.35 -24.44 -12.49
CA LEU A 17 -2.71 -23.66 -11.47
C LEU A 17 -3.26 -22.24 -11.60
N SER A 18 -4.35 -21.96 -10.92
CA SER A 18 -4.67 -20.60 -10.53
C SER A 18 -3.57 -20.18 -9.58
N ALA A 19 -2.52 -19.60 -10.13
CA ALA A 19 -1.62 -18.78 -9.37
C ALA A 19 -2.44 -17.57 -8.91
N ALA A 20 -3.29 -17.77 -7.89
CA ALA A 20 -3.68 -16.70 -7.04
C ALA A 20 -2.35 -16.09 -6.60
N ALA A 21 -2.09 -14.86 -7.06
CA ALA A 21 -1.08 -14.02 -6.48
C ALA A 21 -1.49 -13.83 -5.02
N GLN A 22 -1.16 -14.81 -4.20
CA GLN A 22 -1.09 -14.65 -2.77
C GLN A 22 0.01 -13.61 -2.63
N ALA A 23 -0.41 -12.36 -2.43
CA ALA A 23 0.45 -11.41 -1.79
C ALA A 23 1.02 -12.18 -0.61
N GLN A 24 2.29 -12.56 -0.71
CA GLN A 24 2.99 -13.25 0.35
C GLN A 24 3.10 -12.23 1.47
N PHE A 25 2.05 -12.19 2.26
CA PHE A 25 2.13 -11.56 3.57
C PHE A 25 3.11 -12.44 4.35
N GLY A 26 4.38 -12.06 4.31
CA GLY A 26 5.38 -12.64 5.20
C GLY A 26 4.87 -12.55 6.63
N PRO A 27 5.47 -13.29 7.57
CA PRO A 27 5.07 -13.22 8.97
C PRO A 27 4.96 -11.75 9.39
N PRO A 28 4.04 -11.41 10.29
CA PRO A 28 3.76 -10.01 10.68
C PRO A 28 5.02 -9.18 10.95
N ASN A 29 6.06 -9.80 11.45
CA ASN A 29 7.36 -9.18 11.72
C ASN A 29 8.20 -8.81 10.46
N GLY A 30 7.83 -9.29 9.28
CA GLY A 30 8.55 -9.00 8.02
C GLY A 30 7.94 -7.87 7.20
N ARG A 31 6.66 -7.58 7.41
CA ARG A 31 5.88 -6.62 6.61
C ARG A 31 6.32 -5.18 6.82
N TYR A 32 6.80 -4.87 8.01
CA TYR A 32 7.17 -3.51 8.42
C TYR A 32 8.64 -3.40 8.80
N ARG A 33 9.49 -4.07 8.05
CA ARG A 33 10.94 -3.83 8.16
C ARG A 33 11.26 -2.39 7.73
N PRO A 34 12.36 -1.80 8.21
CA PRO A 34 12.74 -0.44 7.86
C PRO A 34 12.72 -0.17 6.35
N GLU A 35 13.18 -1.12 5.56
CA GLU A 35 13.22 -1.02 4.10
C GLU A 35 11.81 -1.05 3.47
N ALA A 36 10.90 -1.88 4.01
CA ALA A 36 9.53 -1.96 3.52
C ALA A 36 8.73 -0.69 3.85
N VAL A 37 8.96 -0.10 5.01
CA VAL A 37 8.37 1.18 5.41
C VAL A 37 8.90 2.30 4.53
N SER A 38 10.21 2.35 4.28
CA SER A 38 10.81 3.34 3.38
C SER A 38 10.26 3.22 1.96
N ALA A 39 10.16 2.00 1.43
CA ALA A 39 9.58 1.76 0.10
C ALA A 39 8.10 2.16 0.01
N LEU A 40 7.32 1.96 1.08
CA LEU A 40 5.95 2.46 1.14
C LEU A 40 5.90 3.98 1.07
N ILE A 41 6.73 4.67 1.84
CA ILE A 41 6.78 6.14 1.85
C ILE A 41 7.22 6.69 0.50
N ASP A 42 8.22 6.09 -0.12
CA ASP A 42 8.70 6.49 -1.46
C ASP A 42 7.60 6.32 -2.50
N ARG A 43 6.83 5.23 -2.44
CA ARG A 43 5.67 5.00 -3.32
C ARG A 43 4.59 6.06 -3.10
N VAL A 44 4.23 6.36 -1.85
CA VAL A 44 3.24 7.40 -1.54
C VAL A 44 3.70 8.76 -2.09
N HIS A 45 4.98 9.07 -1.97
CA HIS A 45 5.57 10.29 -2.53
C HIS A 45 5.42 10.36 -4.05
N GLU A 46 5.70 9.27 -4.76
CA GLU A 46 5.52 9.20 -6.21
C GLU A 46 4.05 9.34 -6.62
N ASP A 47 3.13 8.71 -5.87
CA ASP A 47 1.70 8.78 -6.15
C ASP A 47 1.13 10.18 -5.86
N LEU A 48 1.62 10.87 -4.82
CA LEU A 48 1.32 12.28 -4.57
C LEU A 48 1.77 13.17 -5.72
N ASN A 49 2.99 12.98 -6.21
CA ASN A 49 3.52 13.77 -7.34
C ASN A 49 2.70 13.53 -8.61
N ARG A 50 2.34 12.29 -8.91
CA ARG A 50 1.45 11.98 -10.04
C ARG A 50 0.09 12.64 -9.89
N GLY A 51 -0.46 12.65 -8.68
CA GLY A 51 -1.71 13.35 -8.39
C GLY A 51 -1.61 14.86 -8.60
N TYR A 52 -0.50 15.47 -8.22
CA TYR A 52 -0.26 16.91 -8.49
C TYR A 52 -0.32 17.24 -9.97
N ASP A 53 0.28 16.42 -10.80
CA ASP A 53 0.34 16.65 -12.24
C ASP A 53 -1.01 16.38 -12.93
N ALA A 54 -1.76 15.38 -12.43
CA ALA A 54 -3.02 14.95 -13.01
C ALA A 54 -4.22 15.81 -12.58
N TRP A 55 -4.16 16.44 -11.40
CA TRP A 55 -5.31 17.09 -10.80
C TRP A 55 -5.17 18.62 -10.75
N HIS A 56 -6.24 19.29 -11.15
CA HIS A 56 -6.37 20.74 -10.98
C HIS A 56 -6.83 21.07 -9.56
N LEU A 57 -5.95 20.81 -8.60
CA LEU A 57 -6.24 21.02 -7.19
C LEU A 57 -6.43 22.50 -6.83
N LYS A 58 -7.36 22.75 -5.92
CA LYS A 58 -7.48 24.05 -5.26
C LYS A 58 -6.19 24.35 -4.47
N HIS A 59 -5.91 25.64 -4.28
CA HIS A 59 -4.67 26.06 -3.60
C HIS A 59 -4.50 25.42 -2.22
N GLY A 60 -5.56 25.38 -1.41
CA GLY A 60 -5.52 24.78 -0.08
C GLY A 60 -5.28 23.26 -0.08
N ASP A 61 -5.71 22.54 -1.11
CA ASP A 61 -5.48 21.11 -1.20
C ASP A 61 -4.05 20.79 -1.62
N ARG A 62 -3.46 21.63 -2.45
CA ARG A 62 -2.02 21.56 -2.74
C ARG A 62 -1.19 21.73 -1.47
N ASP A 63 -1.52 22.71 -0.65
CA ASP A 63 -0.83 22.96 0.60
C ASP A 63 -0.97 21.78 1.57
N ARG A 64 -2.15 21.14 1.63
CA ARG A 64 -2.38 19.93 2.42
C ARG A 64 -1.53 18.76 1.95
N LEU A 65 -1.47 18.50 0.64
CA LEU A 65 -0.64 17.42 0.12
C LEU A 65 0.86 17.70 0.33
N THR A 66 1.31 18.93 0.15
CA THR A 66 2.68 19.33 0.46
C THR A 66 3.00 19.16 1.95
N HIS A 67 2.03 19.44 2.82
CA HIS A 67 2.18 19.20 4.25
C HIS A 67 2.25 17.71 4.56
N ALA A 68 1.39 16.88 3.95
CA ALA A 68 1.43 15.43 4.09
C ALA A 68 2.79 14.84 3.66
N GLU A 69 3.33 15.29 2.54
CA GLU A 69 4.67 14.92 2.08
C GLU A 69 5.77 15.23 3.10
N ARG A 70 5.70 16.40 3.71
CA ARG A 70 6.66 16.81 4.75
C ARG A 70 6.54 15.90 5.97
N GLN A 71 5.33 15.64 6.43
CA GLN A 71 5.09 14.75 7.56
C GLN A 71 5.56 13.31 7.29
N LEU A 72 5.34 12.77 6.10
CA LEU A 72 5.86 11.44 5.72
C LEU A 72 7.38 11.42 5.68
N ARG A 73 8.01 12.48 5.22
CA ARG A 73 9.47 12.62 5.20
C ARG A 73 10.07 12.65 6.62
N ASP A 74 9.42 13.39 7.52
CA ASP A 74 9.81 13.46 8.93
C ASP A 74 9.56 12.13 9.62
N PHE A 75 8.44 11.47 9.36
CA PHE A 75 8.19 10.11 9.81
C PHE A 75 9.29 9.13 9.35
N ALA A 76 9.64 9.14 8.06
CA ALA A 76 10.68 8.29 7.52
C ALA A 76 12.05 8.51 8.18
N LYS A 77 12.37 9.78 8.48
CA LYS A 77 13.58 10.13 9.19
C LYS A 77 13.58 9.57 10.62
N HIS A 78 12.49 9.74 11.35
CA HIS A 78 12.36 9.20 12.70
C HIS A 78 12.37 7.68 12.70
N TRP A 79 11.70 7.07 11.73
CA TRP A 79 11.68 5.62 11.55
C TRP A 79 13.10 5.05 11.35
N ARG A 80 13.92 5.65 10.50
CA ARG A 80 15.32 5.24 10.34
C ARG A 80 16.15 5.33 11.62
N ASN A 81 15.75 6.21 12.53
CA ASN A 81 16.38 6.38 13.85
C ASN A 81 15.73 5.51 14.95
N GLY A 82 14.90 4.54 14.57
CA GLY A 82 14.27 3.62 15.51
C GLY A 82 13.06 4.18 16.25
N LYS A 83 12.49 5.31 15.80
CA LYS A 83 11.34 5.95 16.42
C LYS A 83 10.14 5.92 15.48
N PHE A 84 9.03 5.36 15.96
CA PHE A 84 7.75 5.47 15.27
C PHE A 84 7.06 6.78 15.67
N ASP A 85 6.96 7.71 14.72
CA ASP A 85 6.35 9.03 14.95
C ASP A 85 4.88 9.03 14.52
N GLU A 86 4.01 8.65 15.47
CA GLU A 86 2.57 8.58 15.24
C GLU A 86 1.97 9.89 14.75
N GLY A 87 2.42 11.01 15.33
CA GLY A 87 1.87 12.31 15.00
C GLY A 87 2.09 12.72 13.56
N ASN A 88 3.29 12.50 13.03
CA ASN A 88 3.58 12.74 11.63
C ASN A 88 2.83 11.77 10.71
N LEU A 89 2.72 10.51 11.09
CA LEU A 89 1.98 9.53 10.28
C LEU A 89 0.48 9.84 10.23
N ASP A 90 -0.14 10.08 11.38
CA ASP A 90 -1.57 10.39 11.49
C ASP A 90 -1.91 11.69 10.77
N GLY A 91 -1.05 12.71 10.87
CA GLY A 91 -1.20 13.96 10.16
C GLY A 91 -1.14 13.79 8.64
N ALA A 92 -0.21 13.00 8.13
CA ALA A 92 -0.11 12.71 6.70
C ALA A 92 -1.34 11.95 6.19
N ILE A 93 -1.77 10.91 6.91
CA ILE A 93 -2.98 10.14 6.59
C ILE A 93 -4.19 11.06 6.51
N GLY A 94 -4.40 11.89 7.54
CA GLY A 94 -5.54 12.82 7.60
C GLY A 94 -5.54 13.85 6.48
N ALA A 95 -4.38 14.40 6.14
CA ALA A 95 -4.26 15.38 5.07
C ALA A 95 -4.56 14.79 3.68
N ILE A 96 -4.04 13.61 3.37
CA ILE A 96 -4.31 12.93 2.10
C ILE A 96 -5.79 12.52 2.03
N GLN A 97 -6.32 11.94 3.09
CA GLN A 97 -7.72 11.53 3.17
C GLN A 97 -8.68 12.69 2.93
N HIS A 98 -8.42 13.83 3.56
CA HIS A 98 -9.25 15.03 3.38
C HIS A 98 -9.30 15.48 1.92
N VAL A 99 -8.16 15.47 1.22
CA VAL A 99 -8.13 15.81 -0.20
C VAL A 99 -8.90 14.78 -1.05
N LEU A 100 -8.79 13.50 -0.72
CA LEU A 100 -9.52 12.43 -1.42
C LEU A 100 -11.03 12.50 -1.22
N ASP A 101 -11.48 12.88 -0.02
CA ASP A 101 -12.89 12.96 0.33
C ASP A 101 -13.57 14.24 -0.20
N ASP A 102 -12.88 15.37 -0.12
CA ASP A 102 -13.44 16.67 -0.49
C ASP A 102 -13.42 16.94 -2.01
N ASN A 103 -12.68 16.15 -2.75
CA ASN A 103 -12.55 16.32 -4.19
C ASN A 103 -13.16 15.13 -4.93
N HIS A 104 -13.91 15.43 -5.98
CA HIS A 104 -14.35 14.42 -6.94
C HIS A 104 -13.20 14.02 -7.88
N LEU A 105 -12.09 13.67 -7.28
CA LEU A 105 -10.91 13.20 -8.01
C LEU A 105 -11.24 11.87 -8.67
N GLN A 106 -10.82 11.73 -9.91
CA GLN A 106 -11.02 10.51 -10.68
C GLN A 106 -9.68 10.00 -11.19
N GLY A 107 -9.68 8.73 -11.57
CA GLY A 107 -8.56 8.12 -12.24
C GLY A 107 -7.69 7.27 -11.33
N ARG A 108 -6.67 6.75 -11.95
CA ARG A 108 -5.74 5.77 -11.37
C ARG A 108 -4.95 6.34 -10.19
N GLU A 109 -4.64 7.63 -10.26
CA GLU A 109 -3.88 8.36 -9.25
C GLU A 109 -4.67 8.45 -7.94
N ARG A 110 -5.99 8.67 -8.02
CA ARG A 110 -6.89 8.63 -6.86
C ARG A 110 -6.90 7.26 -6.19
N ASP A 111 -7.06 6.21 -7.00
CA ASP A 111 -7.13 4.85 -6.49
C ASP A 111 -5.78 4.42 -5.87
N ALA A 112 -4.67 4.85 -6.45
CA ALA A 112 -3.33 4.62 -5.91
C ALA A 112 -3.17 5.27 -4.52
N LEU A 113 -3.49 6.56 -4.40
CA LEU A 113 -3.42 7.27 -3.13
C LEU A 113 -4.40 6.73 -2.08
N TRP A 114 -5.59 6.28 -2.49
CA TRP A 114 -6.51 5.62 -1.59
C TRP A 114 -5.91 4.33 -1.00
N ASN A 115 -5.32 3.50 -1.85
CA ASN A 115 -4.65 2.28 -1.42
C ASN A 115 -3.46 2.57 -0.50
N ASP A 116 -2.73 3.63 -0.78
CA ASP A 116 -1.61 4.07 0.06
C ASP A 116 -2.07 4.51 1.46
N VAL A 117 -3.15 5.29 1.54
CA VAL A 117 -3.76 5.67 2.83
C VAL A 117 -4.16 4.44 3.63
N GLU A 118 -4.79 3.46 2.99
CA GLU A 118 -5.18 2.22 3.65
C GLU A 118 -3.96 1.42 4.14
N GLU A 119 -2.87 1.41 3.41
CA GLU A 119 -1.64 0.75 3.85
C GLU A 119 -0.95 1.49 5.00
N LEU A 120 -0.93 2.83 4.96
CA LEU A 120 -0.44 3.65 6.08
C LEU A 120 -1.27 3.43 7.36
N ARG A 121 -2.59 3.32 7.23
CA ARG A 121 -3.49 2.99 8.36
C ARG A 121 -3.20 1.63 8.94
N ARG A 122 -3.04 0.61 8.10
CA ARG A 122 -2.67 -0.74 8.56
C ARG A 122 -1.34 -0.75 9.30
N MET A 123 -0.37 0.00 8.82
CA MET A 123 0.91 0.19 9.50
C MET A 123 0.71 0.86 10.87
N ARG A 124 -0.13 1.89 10.94
CA ARG A 124 -0.48 2.58 12.19
C ARG A 124 -1.16 1.65 13.21
N GLU A 125 -2.10 0.82 12.74
CA GLU A 125 -2.76 -0.19 13.57
C GLU A 125 -1.80 -1.27 14.06
N ALA A 126 -0.89 -1.74 13.20
CA ALA A 126 0.11 -2.73 13.58
C ALA A 126 1.04 -2.18 14.68
N TYR A 127 1.37 -0.89 14.63
CA TYR A 127 2.09 -0.25 15.72
C TYR A 127 1.29 -0.26 17.03
N ASN A 128 0.00 0.08 17.00
CA ASN A 128 -0.86 0.04 18.18
C ASN A 128 -0.96 -1.36 18.79
N ARG A 129 -0.88 -2.40 17.97
CA ARG A 129 -0.87 -3.79 18.41
C ARG A 129 0.51 -4.31 18.85
N HIS A 130 1.52 -3.44 18.88
CA HIS A 130 2.91 -3.79 19.18
C HIS A 130 3.53 -4.81 18.21
N GLU A 131 3.03 -4.85 16.97
CA GLU A 131 3.53 -5.72 15.91
C GLU A 131 4.69 -5.10 15.12
N ILE A 132 4.94 -3.81 15.33
CA ILE A 132 6.05 -3.06 14.73
C ILE A 132 6.96 -2.58 15.85
N GLY A 133 8.24 -2.86 15.73
CA GLY A 133 9.24 -2.33 16.65
C GLY A 133 10.64 -2.53 16.07
N TYR A 134 11.53 -1.62 16.40
CA TYR A 134 12.95 -1.87 16.30
C TYR A 134 13.33 -2.81 17.45
N ARG A 135 13.79 -4.01 17.12
CA ARG A 135 14.52 -4.87 18.03
C ARG A 135 16.01 -4.75 17.72
#